data_471a5bf45f164d72ea6ca9130b909ea6
#
_entry.id   471a5bf45f164d72ea6ca9130b909ea6
#
_cell.length_a   1.000
_cell.length_b   1.000
_cell.length_c   1.000
_cell.angle_alpha   90.00
_cell.angle_beta   90.00
_cell.angle_gamma   90.00
#
_symmetry.space_group_name_H-M   'P 1'
#
loop_
_entity.id
_entity.type
_entity.pdbx_description
1 polymer ?
#
loop_
_entity_poly.entity_id
_entity_poly.type
_entity_poly.pdbx_seq_one_letter_code
_entity_poly.pdbx_strand_id
1 'polypeptide(L)'
;MKLSDNTKEVLKNFSEINPNLKITPGKEIKTISTMKNILATASVEEEFPQDIAIYDLSEFLGMLSLFNKPVFEFDEKYMNINEEGTSTKSKYYFADESILTTPQKDVKMPETEVEFTLTQTDLTNIKKAASMLQLPDIAVKSVGSDIIMSAVDKKNDTANTYDVKVGETNKKFEFHFKTEHFKMLPGDYTVAISSKLISNFKNKNKSVQYWIALEITSKYEW
;
A
#
# COMPACT_ATOMS: atom_id res chain seq x y z
N MET A 1 -8.64 -20.54 13.40
CA MET A 1 -7.91 -19.26 13.47
C MET A 1 -8.92 -18.12 13.48
N LYS A 2 -8.64 -16.98 14.13
CA LYS A 2 -9.45 -15.75 14.05
C LYS A 2 -8.55 -14.65 13.49
N LEU A 3 -9.12 -13.69 12.76
CA LEU A 3 -8.37 -12.53 12.26
C LEU A 3 -8.52 -11.35 13.22
N SER A 4 -7.41 -10.72 13.57
CA SER A 4 -7.38 -9.44 14.29
C SER A 4 -7.94 -8.30 13.43
N ASP A 5 -8.34 -7.22 14.06
CA ASP A 5 -8.84 -6.05 13.33
C ASP A 5 -7.72 -5.40 12.51
N ASN A 6 -6.49 -5.48 13.00
CA ASN A 6 -5.32 -5.02 12.23
C ASN A 6 -5.14 -5.82 10.94
N THR A 7 -5.26 -7.15 10.99
CA THR A 7 -5.18 -7.99 9.77
C THR A 7 -6.30 -7.71 8.80
N LYS A 8 -7.53 -7.51 9.29
CA LYS A 8 -8.67 -7.12 8.43
C LYS A 8 -8.43 -5.76 7.76
N GLU A 9 -7.87 -4.79 8.49
CA GLU A 9 -7.51 -3.47 7.94
C GLU A 9 -6.44 -3.59 6.85
N VAL A 10 -5.40 -4.41 7.06
CA VAL A 10 -4.37 -4.70 6.06
C VAL A 10 -4.98 -5.34 4.82
N LEU A 11 -5.81 -6.37 4.98
CA LEU A 11 -6.46 -7.05 3.84
C LEU A 11 -7.36 -6.08 3.06
N LYS A 12 -8.11 -5.22 3.75
CA LYS A 12 -8.93 -4.18 3.11
C LYS A 12 -8.08 -3.19 2.32
N ASN A 13 -6.97 -2.74 2.88
CA ASN A 13 -6.05 -1.85 2.17
C ASN A 13 -5.42 -2.56 0.95
N PHE A 14 -5.02 -3.82 1.09
CA PHE A 14 -4.42 -4.58 0.00
C PHE A 14 -5.40 -4.85 -1.13
N SER A 15 -6.70 -5.00 -0.85
CA SER A 15 -7.74 -5.13 -1.89
C SER A 15 -7.87 -3.88 -2.77
N GLU A 16 -7.51 -2.70 -2.26
CA GLU A 16 -7.46 -1.47 -3.06
C GLU A 16 -6.25 -1.45 -4.02
N ILE A 17 -5.16 -2.19 -3.69
CA ILE A 17 -3.95 -2.27 -4.50
C ILE A 17 -4.10 -3.33 -5.59
N ASN A 18 -4.60 -4.53 -5.22
CA ASN A 18 -4.76 -5.66 -6.11
C ASN A 18 -5.97 -6.51 -5.68
N PRO A 19 -6.87 -6.88 -6.60
CA PRO A 19 -7.93 -7.84 -6.30
C PRO A 19 -7.40 -9.23 -5.95
N ASN A 20 -6.22 -9.62 -6.44
CA ASN A 20 -5.63 -10.91 -6.14
C ASN A 20 -4.75 -10.85 -4.88
N LEU A 21 -4.78 -11.92 -4.09
CA LEU A 21 -3.87 -12.07 -2.96
C LEU A 21 -3.46 -13.54 -2.82
N LYS A 22 -2.15 -13.78 -2.70
CA LYS A 22 -1.60 -15.03 -2.19
C LYS A 22 -1.00 -14.78 -0.80
N ILE A 23 -1.50 -15.49 0.20
CA ILE A 23 -0.90 -15.55 1.53
C ILE A 23 -0.08 -16.84 1.59
N THR A 24 1.17 -16.75 2.01
CA THR A 24 2.06 -17.91 2.26
C THR A 24 2.09 -18.23 3.75
N PRO A 25 2.51 -19.45 4.14
CA PRO A 25 2.67 -19.81 5.55
C PRO A 25 3.52 -18.79 6.31
N GLY A 26 3.09 -18.42 7.53
CA GLY A 26 3.76 -17.45 8.38
C GLY A 26 2.92 -16.21 8.67
N LYS A 27 3.60 -15.11 9.02
CA LYS A 27 2.97 -13.86 9.49
C LYS A 27 3.07 -12.70 8.50
N GLU A 28 3.66 -12.92 7.34
CA GLU A 28 3.86 -11.86 6.36
C GLU A 28 2.85 -11.98 5.22
N ILE A 29 2.19 -10.86 4.90
CA ILE A 29 1.28 -10.73 3.77
C ILE A 29 1.89 -9.74 2.78
N LYS A 30 1.91 -10.08 1.50
CA LYS A 30 2.45 -9.24 0.42
C LYS A 30 1.44 -9.08 -0.70
N THR A 31 1.41 -7.89 -1.29
CA THR A 31 0.63 -7.62 -2.50
C THR A 31 1.42 -6.76 -3.48
N ILE A 32 1.09 -6.86 -4.76
CA ILE A 32 1.65 -6.02 -5.82
C ILE A 32 0.53 -5.62 -6.77
N SER A 33 0.47 -4.34 -7.14
CA SER A 33 -0.51 -3.88 -8.13
C SER A 33 -0.34 -4.59 -9.47
N THR A 34 -1.42 -4.71 -10.24
CA THR A 34 -1.39 -5.35 -11.57
C THR A 34 -0.38 -4.71 -12.52
N MET A 35 -0.19 -3.38 -12.41
CA MET A 35 0.81 -2.62 -13.18
C MET A 35 2.22 -2.68 -12.57
N LYS A 36 2.39 -3.38 -11.44
CA LYS A 36 3.67 -3.55 -10.72
C LYS A 36 4.35 -2.24 -10.29
N ASN A 37 3.57 -1.20 -10.07
CA ASN A 37 4.03 0.12 -9.65
C ASN A 37 3.84 0.38 -8.14
N ILE A 38 3.11 -0.48 -7.43
CA ILE A 38 2.94 -0.47 -5.98
C ILE A 38 3.18 -1.90 -5.47
N LEU A 39 4.09 -2.05 -4.52
CA LEU A 39 4.24 -3.27 -3.74
C LEU A 39 4.02 -2.93 -2.28
N ALA A 40 3.31 -3.76 -1.54
CA ALA A 40 3.13 -3.60 -0.11
C ALA A 40 3.42 -4.89 0.63
N THR A 41 4.00 -4.77 1.82
CA THR A 41 4.20 -5.87 2.76
C THR A 41 3.70 -5.48 4.13
N ALA A 42 3.11 -6.43 4.83
CA ALA A 42 2.66 -6.26 6.21
C ALA A 42 3.00 -7.51 7.04
N SER A 43 3.44 -7.29 8.28
CA SER A 43 3.50 -8.35 9.26
C SER A 43 2.25 -8.30 10.13
N VAL A 44 1.55 -9.43 10.26
CA VAL A 44 0.30 -9.57 10.99
C VAL A 44 0.45 -10.43 12.25
N GLU A 45 -0.57 -10.45 13.08
CA GLU A 45 -0.53 -11.18 14.34
C GLU A 45 -0.68 -12.69 14.12
N GLU A 46 -1.50 -13.09 13.17
CA GLU A 46 -1.82 -14.48 12.85
C GLU A 46 -0.67 -15.17 12.11
N GLU A 47 -0.47 -16.43 12.44
CA GLU A 47 0.40 -17.30 11.68
C GLU A 47 -0.43 -18.18 10.76
N PHE A 48 -0.40 -17.87 9.47
CA PHE A 48 -1.12 -18.62 8.45
C PHE A 48 -0.48 -19.99 8.26
N PRO A 49 -1.30 -21.08 8.25
CA PRO A 49 -0.75 -22.45 8.26
C PRO A 49 -0.31 -22.95 6.88
N GLN A 50 -0.80 -22.37 5.81
CA GLN A 50 -0.62 -22.85 4.44
C GLN A 50 -0.79 -21.74 3.42
N ASP A 51 -0.52 -22.03 2.15
CA ASP A 51 -0.83 -21.15 1.01
C ASP A 51 -2.33 -20.96 0.88
N ILE A 52 -2.74 -19.70 0.72
CA ILE A 52 -4.14 -19.30 0.54
C ILE A 52 -4.19 -18.39 -0.68
N ALA A 53 -4.81 -18.88 -1.75
CA ALA A 53 -4.94 -18.17 -3.02
C ALA A 53 -6.33 -17.54 -3.13
N ILE A 54 -6.41 -16.22 -3.14
CA ILE A 54 -7.65 -15.43 -3.21
C ILE A 54 -7.66 -14.70 -4.56
N TYR A 55 -8.66 -15.00 -5.40
CA TYR A 55 -8.81 -14.35 -6.70
C TYR A 55 -9.44 -12.96 -6.59
N ASP A 56 -10.49 -12.82 -5.79
CA ASP A 56 -11.13 -11.52 -5.52
C ASP A 56 -11.17 -11.26 -4.01
N LEU A 57 -10.22 -10.45 -3.55
CA LEU A 57 -10.08 -10.10 -2.14
C LEU A 57 -11.25 -9.24 -1.64
N SER A 58 -11.88 -8.45 -2.52
CA SER A 58 -13.05 -7.65 -2.15
C SER A 58 -14.28 -8.53 -1.94
N GLU A 59 -14.49 -9.54 -2.79
CA GLU A 59 -15.54 -10.56 -2.61
C GLU A 59 -15.32 -11.33 -1.32
N PHE A 60 -14.09 -11.79 -1.08
CA PHE A 60 -13.72 -12.49 0.16
C PHE A 60 -14.01 -11.64 1.41
N LEU A 61 -13.62 -10.37 1.42
CA LEU A 61 -13.91 -9.44 2.52
C LEU A 61 -15.40 -9.15 2.66
N GLY A 62 -16.13 -9.05 1.54
CA GLY A 62 -17.58 -8.92 1.52
C GLY A 62 -18.25 -10.12 2.18
N MET A 63 -17.81 -11.34 1.86
CA MET A 63 -18.31 -12.55 2.52
C MET A 63 -17.99 -12.56 4.02
N LEU A 64 -16.77 -12.14 4.43
CA LEU A 64 -16.40 -12.04 5.84
C LEU A 64 -17.28 -11.06 6.61
N SER A 65 -17.80 -10.03 5.97
CA SER A 65 -18.69 -9.05 6.62
C SER A 65 -20.04 -9.61 7.04
N LEU A 66 -20.40 -10.80 6.58
CA LEU A 66 -21.61 -11.52 7.01
C LEU A 66 -21.45 -12.19 8.39
N PHE A 67 -20.25 -12.22 8.92
CA PHE A 67 -19.90 -12.83 10.20
C PHE A 67 -19.48 -11.76 11.21
N ASN A 68 -19.90 -11.93 12.47
CA ASN A 68 -19.45 -11.05 13.57
C ASN A 68 -18.13 -11.55 14.19
N LYS A 69 -18.04 -12.88 14.38
CA LYS A 69 -16.88 -13.56 15.00
C LYS A 69 -16.44 -14.73 14.15
N PRO A 70 -15.91 -14.49 12.94
CA PRO A 70 -15.50 -15.55 12.02
C PRO A 70 -14.33 -16.37 12.58
N VAL A 71 -14.46 -17.68 12.52
CA VAL A 71 -13.41 -18.65 12.84
C VAL A 71 -13.09 -19.45 11.59
N PHE A 72 -11.81 -19.48 11.24
CA PHE A 72 -11.29 -20.12 10.03
C PHE A 72 -10.74 -21.50 10.34
N GLU A 73 -11.16 -22.48 9.56
CA GLU A 73 -10.63 -23.84 9.52
C GLU A 73 -10.13 -24.14 8.11
N PHE A 74 -8.87 -24.48 7.97
CA PHE A 74 -8.21 -24.65 6.68
C PHE A 74 -8.21 -26.11 6.25
N ASP A 75 -8.52 -26.32 4.97
CA ASP A 75 -8.38 -27.56 4.25
C ASP A 75 -7.42 -27.32 3.06
N GLU A 76 -6.99 -28.37 2.36
CA GLU A 76 -6.06 -28.28 1.25
C GLU A 76 -6.53 -27.35 0.12
N LYS A 77 -7.83 -27.35 -0.21
CA LYS A 77 -8.41 -26.65 -1.38
C LYS A 77 -9.40 -25.54 -1.04
N TYR A 78 -9.75 -25.41 0.24
CA TYR A 78 -10.73 -24.42 0.70
C TYR A 78 -10.51 -24.12 2.19
N MET A 79 -11.21 -23.09 2.66
CA MET A 79 -11.37 -22.86 4.10
C MET A 79 -12.85 -22.82 4.45
N ASN A 80 -13.20 -23.36 5.62
CA ASN A 80 -14.48 -23.14 6.25
C ASN A 80 -14.39 -21.89 7.12
N ILE A 81 -15.43 -21.08 7.06
CA ILE A 81 -15.60 -19.88 7.86
C ILE A 81 -16.86 -20.09 8.68
N ASN A 82 -16.70 -20.23 9.99
CA ASN A 82 -17.77 -20.54 10.92
C ASN A 82 -18.02 -19.32 11.81
N GLU A 83 -19.28 -19.00 12.10
CA GLU A 83 -19.63 -18.00 13.12
C GLU A 83 -19.55 -18.66 14.51
N GLU A 84 -18.78 -18.05 15.41
CA GLU A 84 -18.64 -18.56 16.77
C GLU A 84 -19.98 -18.59 17.50
N GLY A 85 -20.36 -19.75 18.04
CA GLY A 85 -21.57 -19.93 18.86
C GLY A 85 -22.88 -20.08 18.05
N THR A 86 -22.83 -20.21 16.73
CA THR A 86 -23.99 -20.43 15.86
C THR A 86 -23.75 -21.57 14.86
N SER A 87 -24.78 -21.88 14.05
CA SER A 87 -24.66 -22.83 12.93
C SER A 87 -24.32 -22.16 11.60
N THR A 88 -24.08 -20.83 11.59
CA THR A 88 -23.76 -20.09 10.38
C THR A 88 -22.36 -20.47 9.91
N LYS A 89 -22.25 -20.86 8.65
CA LYS A 89 -20.98 -21.24 8.03
C LYS A 89 -20.94 -20.90 6.55
N SER A 90 -19.74 -20.69 6.04
CA SER A 90 -19.45 -20.56 4.61
C SER A 90 -18.24 -21.40 4.24
N LYS A 91 -18.11 -21.77 3.00
CA LYS A 91 -16.93 -22.43 2.42
C LYS A 91 -16.36 -21.55 1.33
N TYR A 92 -15.08 -21.21 1.43
CA TYR A 92 -14.34 -20.45 0.42
C TYR A 92 -13.31 -21.34 -0.25
N TYR A 93 -13.43 -21.56 -1.56
CA TYR A 93 -12.46 -22.32 -2.35
C TYR A 93 -11.30 -21.44 -2.79
N PHE A 94 -10.09 -21.95 -2.67
CA PHE A 94 -8.89 -21.27 -3.14
C PHE A 94 -8.84 -21.28 -4.67
N ALA A 95 -8.31 -20.19 -5.23
CA ALA A 95 -8.09 -20.06 -6.65
C ALA A 95 -6.84 -20.84 -7.10
N ASP A 96 -6.71 -21.06 -8.39
CA ASP A 96 -5.45 -21.54 -8.99
C ASP A 96 -4.41 -20.41 -8.90
N GLU A 97 -3.26 -20.70 -8.31
CA GLU A 97 -2.19 -19.72 -8.12
C GLU A 97 -1.65 -19.16 -9.44
N SER A 98 -1.73 -19.92 -10.53
CA SER A 98 -1.21 -19.51 -11.84
C SER A 98 -1.93 -18.32 -12.45
N ILE A 99 -3.17 -18.03 -12.00
CA ILE A 99 -3.96 -16.90 -12.49
C ILE A 99 -3.78 -15.64 -11.63
N LEU A 100 -3.06 -15.72 -10.51
CA LEU A 100 -2.89 -14.61 -9.59
C LEU A 100 -1.69 -13.73 -9.98
N THR A 101 -1.87 -12.43 -9.85
CA THR A 101 -0.76 -11.47 -9.89
C THR A 101 -0.21 -11.30 -8.47
N THR A 102 0.98 -11.83 -8.21
CA THR A 102 1.61 -11.84 -6.90
C THR A 102 3.07 -11.37 -6.96
N PRO A 103 3.63 -10.84 -5.86
CA PRO A 103 5.04 -10.51 -5.79
C PRO A 103 5.91 -11.76 -5.96
N GLN A 104 6.86 -11.72 -6.90
CA GLN A 104 7.75 -12.85 -7.20
C GLN A 104 9.10 -12.76 -6.47
N LYS A 105 9.47 -11.56 -6.01
CA LYS A 105 10.76 -11.29 -5.35
C LYS A 105 10.57 -10.20 -4.29
N ASP A 106 11.43 -10.25 -3.28
CA ASP A 106 11.54 -9.15 -2.32
C ASP A 106 12.24 -7.96 -2.97
N VAL A 107 11.71 -6.76 -2.68
CA VAL A 107 12.30 -5.51 -3.13
C VAL A 107 13.28 -5.03 -2.07
N LYS A 108 14.51 -4.77 -2.50
CA LYS A 108 15.53 -4.09 -1.69
C LYS A 108 15.63 -2.64 -2.17
N MET A 109 15.55 -1.69 -1.21
CA MET A 109 15.84 -0.29 -1.55
C MET A 109 17.29 -0.16 -2.03
N PRO A 110 17.50 0.48 -3.18
CA PRO A 110 18.84 0.92 -3.57
C PRO A 110 19.33 2.05 -2.66
N GLU A 111 20.46 2.65 -3.03
CA GLU A 111 20.92 3.87 -2.37
C GLU A 111 19.82 4.93 -2.35
N THR A 112 19.63 5.54 -1.18
CA THR A 112 18.57 6.51 -0.92
C THR A 112 19.16 7.91 -0.87
N GLU A 113 18.69 8.79 -1.73
CA GLU A 113 19.17 10.16 -1.79
C GLU A 113 18.35 11.13 -0.95
N VAL A 114 17.07 10.85 -0.77
CA VAL A 114 16.14 11.72 -0.02
C VAL A 114 15.38 10.94 1.01
N GLU A 115 15.38 11.44 2.25
CA GLU A 115 14.62 10.88 3.37
C GLU A 115 13.91 11.99 4.13
N PHE A 116 12.67 11.72 4.55
CA PHE A 116 11.88 12.61 5.40
C PHE A 116 10.79 11.85 6.17
N THR A 117 10.16 12.53 7.10
CA THR A 117 8.95 12.04 7.76
C THR A 117 7.73 12.68 7.14
N LEU A 118 6.79 11.84 6.68
CA LEU A 118 5.47 12.26 6.22
C LEU A 118 4.47 11.98 7.34
N THR A 119 3.86 13.02 7.91
CA THR A 119 2.85 12.85 8.95
C THR A 119 1.53 12.38 8.38
N GLN A 120 0.69 11.72 9.20
CA GLN A 120 -0.67 11.35 8.80
C GLN A 120 -1.49 12.56 8.35
N THR A 121 -1.32 13.69 9.01
CA THR A 121 -2.03 14.93 8.66
C THR A 121 -1.63 15.40 7.27
N ASP A 122 -0.34 15.45 6.97
CA ASP A 122 0.16 15.89 5.67
C ASP A 122 -0.26 14.93 4.56
N LEU A 123 -0.13 13.61 4.78
CA LEU A 123 -0.61 12.59 3.83
C LEU A 123 -2.10 12.74 3.55
N THR A 124 -2.90 12.97 4.60
CA THR A 124 -4.35 13.15 4.47
C THR A 124 -4.68 14.41 3.69
N ASN A 125 -4.01 15.53 4.00
CA ASN A 125 -4.27 16.82 3.36
C ASN A 125 -3.84 16.82 1.90
N ILE A 126 -2.68 16.25 1.56
CA ILE A 126 -2.21 16.17 0.18
C ILE A 126 -3.15 15.30 -0.68
N LYS A 127 -3.61 14.16 -0.14
CA LYS A 127 -4.60 13.30 -0.83
C LYS A 127 -5.94 13.98 -1.03
N LYS A 128 -6.43 14.69 -0.01
CA LYS A 128 -7.67 15.48 -0.11
C LYS A 128 -7.55 16.61 -1.15
N ALA A 129 -6.45 17.37 -1.12
CA ALA A 129 -6.21 18.44 -2.06
C ALA A 129 -6.14 17.89 -3.49
N ALA A 130 -5.39 16.82 -3.72
CA ALA A 130 -5.30 16.17 -5.02
C ALA A 130 -6.68 15.73 -5.54
N SER A 131 -7.51 15.15 -4.67
CA SER A 131 -8.87 14.74 -5.03
C SER A 131 -9.79 15.92 -5.33
N MET A 132 -9.80 16.94 -4.45
CA MET A 132 -10.68 18.13 -4.60
C MET A 132 -10.32 18.96 -5.82
N LEU A 133 -9.04 19.10 -6.11
CA LEU A 133 -8.52 19.88 -7.24
C LEU A 133 -8.32 19.04 -8.51
N GLN A 134 -8.65 17.72 -8.45
CA GLN A 134 -8.50 16.75 -9.55
C GLN A 134 -7.06 16.70 -10.10
N LEU A 135 -6.08 16.73 -9.20
CA LEU A 135 -4.67 16.74 -9.56
C LEU A 135 -4.12 15.32 -9.70
N PRO A 136 -3.58 14.95 -10.87
CA PRO A 136 -3.19 13.57 -11.16
C PRO A 136 -1.83 13.17 -10.58
N ASP A 137 -1.01 14.14 -10.20
CA ASP A 137 0.37 13.91 -9.82
C ASP A 137 0.66 14.46 -8.41
N ILE A 138 1.60 13.80 -7.72
CA ILE A 138 2.24 14.29 -6.52
C ILE A 138 3.72 14.47 -6.82
N ALA A 139 4.25 15.66 -6.56
CA ALA A 139 5.66 15.96 -6.67
C ALA A 139 6.31 16.04 -5.28
N VAL A 140 7.52 15.53 -5.14
CA VAL A 140 8.41 15.77 -3.99
C VAL A 140 9.64 16.47 -4.53
N LYS A 141 9.81 17.74 -4.17
CA LYS A 141 10.85 18.60 -4.76
C LYS A 141 11.59 19.41 -3.72
N SER A 142 12.82 19.80 -4.04
CA SER A 142 13.56 20.78 -3.26
C SER A 142 13.21 22.20 -3.69
N VAL A 143 12.91 23.07 -2.73
CA VAL A 143 12.70 24.51 -2.95
C VAL A 143 13.57 25.26 -1.95
N GLY A 144 14.67 25.80 -2.41
CA GLY A 144 15.72 26.30 -1.50
C GLY A 144 16.27 25.15 -0.64
N SER A 145 16.18 25.29 0.67
CA SER A 145 16.57 24.27 1.64
C SER A 145 15.42 23.36 2.07
N ASP A 146 14.20 23.58 1.58
CA ASP A 146 13.02 22.84 2.00
C ASP A 146 12.71 21.65 1.07
N ILE A 147 12.22 20.55 1.66
CA ILE A 147 11.58 19.48 0.93
C ILE A 147 10.08 19.78 0.92
N ILE A 148 9.54 20.00 -0.26
CA ILE A 148 8.11 20.29 -0.46
C ILE A 148 7.45 19.10 -1.17
N MET A 149 6.36 18.63 -0.59
CA MET A 149 5.45 17.67 -1.21
C MET A 149 4.24 18.42 -1.75
N SER A 150 3.96 18.28 -3.03
CA SER A 150 2.95 19.07 -3.76
C SER A 150 1.96 18.18 -4.48
N ALA A 151 0.66 18.50 -4.39
CA ALA A 151 -0.33 17.98 -5.34
C ALA A 151 -0.34 18.91 -6.56
N VAL A 152 -0.15 18.37 -7.75
CA VAL A 152 0.07 19.12 -8.99
C VAL A 152 -0.54 18.43 -10.21
N ASP A 153 -0.72 19.21 -11.28
CA ASP A 153 -0.84 18.66 -12.65
C ASP A 153 0.42 19.07 -13.43
N LYS A 154 1.38 18.14 -13.57
CA LYS A 154 2.65 18.41 -14.27
C LYS A 154 2.51 18.72 -15.76
N LYS A 155 1.30 18.60 -16.34
CA LYS A 155 0.99 18.91 -17.74
C LYS A 155 0.31 20.26 -17.90
N ASN A 156 -0.10 20.90 -16.80
CA ASN A 156 -0.83 22.16 -16.82
C ASN A 156 -0.22 23.13 -15.80
N ASP A 157 0.66 24.00 -16.25
CA ASP A 157 1.38 25.00 -15.44
C ASP A 157 0.45 26.05 -14.80
N THR A 158 -0.81 26.14 -15.25
CA THR A 158 -1.82 27.04 -14.67
C THR A 158 -2.80 26.35 -13.73
N ALA A 159 -2.60 25.06 -13.46
CA ALA A 159 -3.41 24.33 -12.49
C ALA A 159 -3.18 24.85 -11.06
N ASN A 160 -4.23 24.77 -10.25
CA ASN A 160 -4.06 25.00 -8.81
C ASN A 160 -3.09 23.95 -8.22
N THR A 161 -2.38 24.31 -7.17
CA THR A 161 -1.47 23.41 -6.46
C THR A 161 -1.77 23.43 -4.96
N TYR A 162 -1.30 22.40 -4.26
CA TYR A 162 -1.30 22.38 -2.79
C TYR A 162 0.04 21.86 -2.30
N ASP A 163 0.75 22.66 -1.52
CA ASP A 163 2.11 22.43 -1.08
C ASP A 163 2.19 22.21 0.43
N VAL A 164 3.02 21.25 0.85
CA VAL A 164 3.32 20.96 2.26
C VAL A 164 4.84 20.83 2.42
N LYS A 165 5.42 21.52 3.40
CA LYS A 165 6.82 21.31 3.80
C LYS A 165 6.91 20.03 4.63
N VAL A 166 7.74 19.07 4.20
CA VAL A 166 7.90 17.77 4.84
C VAL A 166 9.31 17.51 5.37
N GLY A 167 10.25 18.41 5.13
CA GLY A 167 11.63 18.29 5.60
C GLY A 167 12.56 19.37 5.07
N GLU A 168 13.85 19.14 5.24
CA GLU A 168 14.91 20.02 4.75
C GLU A 168 15.98 19.21 4.02
N THR A 169 16.66 19.84 3.06
CA THR A 169 17.69 19.21 2.22
C THR A 169 18.68 20.24 1.68
N ASN A 170 19.86 19.77 1.33
CA ASN A 170 20.84 20.52 0.55
C ASN A 170 20.98 19.97 -0.89
N LYS A 171 20.12 18.99 -1.27
CA LYS A 171 20.14 18.33 -2.58
C LYS A 171 19.09 18.95 -3.49
N LYS A 172 19.31 18.88 -4.79
CA LYS A 172 18.35 19.34 -5.79
C LYS A 172 17.69 18.15 -6.46
N PHE A 173 16.37 18.11 -6.41
CA PHE A 173 15.58 17.05 -7.02
C PHE A 173 14.14 17.48 -7.27
N GLU A 174 13.47 16.73 -8.14
CA GLU A 174 12.05 16.78 -8.36
C GLU A 174 11.57 15.36 -8.74
N PHE A 175 10.91 14.69 -7.82
CA PHE A 175 10.37 13.34 -7.98
C PHE A 175 8.87 13.37 -8.17
N HIS A 176 8.36 12.63 -9.15
CA HIS A 176 6.95 12.59 -9.48
C HIS A 176 6.35 11.22 -9.22
N PHE A 177 5.13 11.23 -8.68
CA PHE A 177 4.28 10.07 -8.43
C PHE A 177 2.90 10.29 -9.05
N LYS A 178 2.17 9.21 -9.32
CA LYS A 178 0.75 9.29 -9.58
C LYS A 178 -0.01 9.34 -8.27
N THR A 179 -0.99 10.26 -8.16
CA THR A 179 -1.86 10.38 -6.97
C THR A 179 -2.56 9.06 -6.64
N GLU A 180 -2.99 8.31 -7.65
CA GLU A 180 -3.66 7.01 -7.50
C GLU A 180 -2.79 5.92 -6.88
N HIS A 181 -1.46 6.11 -6.83
CA HIS A 181 -0.53 5.17 -6.19
C HIS A 181 -0.47 5.31 -4.66
N PHE A 182 -1.01 6.39 -4.09
CA PHE A 182 -1.00 6.62 -2.63
C PHE A 182 -2.10 5.85 -1.92
N LYS A 183 -2.18 4.54 -2.19
CA LYS A 183 -3.10 3.57 -1.57
C LYS A 183 -2.51 3.02 -0.28
N MET A 184 -2.23 3.90 0.67
CA MET A 184 -1.58 3.55 1.93
C MET A 184 -2.54 3.68 3.10
N LEU A 185 -2.35 2.84 4.12
CA LEU A 185 -3.04 2.97 5.40
C LEU A 185 -2.77 4.34 6.04
N PRO A 186 -3.71 4.88 6.82
CA PRO A 186 -3.44 6.06 7.64
C PRO A 186 -2.27 5.85 8.60
N GLY A 187 -1.48 6.89 8.85
CA GLY A 187 -0.36 6.86 9.77
C GLY A 187 0.78 7.78 9.36
N ASP A 188 1.77 7.87 10.23
CA ASP A 188 3.03 8.55 9.95
C ASP A 188 3.99 7.59 9.25
N TYR A 189 4.77 8.12 8.30
CA TYR A 189 5.69 7.33 7.50
C TYR A 189 7.12 7.90 7.54
N THR A 190 8.08 7.01 7.64
CA THR A 190 9.45 7.31 7.18
C THR A 190 9.45 7.06 5.68
N VAL A 191 9.80 8.08 4.91
CA VAL A 191 9.86 8.05 3.45
C VAL A 191 11.30 8.06 3.01
N ALA A 192 11.66 7.13 2.12
CA ALA A 192 12.95 7.03 1.49
C ALA A 192 12.76 7.02 -0.04
N ILE A 193 13.45 7.89 -0.77
CA ILE A 193 13.34 8.00 -2.23
C ILE A 193 14.69 7.82 -2.86
N SER A 194 14.74 6.99 -3.91
CA SER A 194 15.94 6.77 -4.72
C SER A 194 15.79 7.33 -6.13
N SER A 195 16.88 7.90 -6.64
CA SER A 195 17.02 8.30 -8.06
C SER A 195 16.88 7.13 -9.04
N LYS A 196 16.89 5.88 -8.54
CA LYS A 196 16.57 4.66 -9.31
C LYS A 196 15.06 4.46 -9.52
N LEU A 197 14.26 5.52 -9.37
CA LEU A 197 12.82 5.59 -9.61
C LEU A 197 12.00 4.67 -8.69
N ILE A 198 12.43 4.49 -7.47
CA ILE A 198 11.72 3.74 -6.43
C ILE A 198 11.71 4.51 -5.11
N SER A 199 10.64 4.39 -4.37
CA SER A 199 10.50 4.91 -3.02
C SER A 199 10.03 3.82 -2.06
N ASN A 200 10.29 4.02 -0.77
CA ASN A 200 9.76 3.22 0.31
C ASN A 200 9.07 4.12 1.33
N PHE A 201 7.85 3.76 1.68
CA PHE A 201 7.04 4.40 2.73
C PHE A 201 6.86 3.38 3.84
N LYS A 202 7.60 3.52 4.93
CA LYS A 202 7.52 2.62 6.09
C LYS A 202 6.67 3.27 7.17
N ASN A 203 5.54 2.63 7.51
CA ASN A 203 4.67 3.13 8.59
C ASN A 203 5.40 3.05 9.94
N LYS A 204 5.26 4.11 10.77
CA LYS A 204 5.95 4.21 12.05
C LYS A 204 5.27 3.42 13.16
N ASN A 205 3.97 3.20 13.06
CA ASN A 205 3.14 2.61 14.12
C ASN A 205 2.62 1.22 13.80
N LYS A 206 2.56 0.85 12.51
CA LYS A 206 2.11 -0.45 12.03
C LYS A 206 3.23 -1.15 11.28
N SER A 207 3.27 -2.47 11.37
CA SER A 207 4.25 -3.28 10.63
C SER A 207 3.86 -3.42 9.15
N VAL A 208 3.72 -2.29 8.46
CA VAL A 208 3.38 -2.21 7.03
C VAL A 208 4.30 -1.24 6.33
N GLN A 209 4.68 -1.57 5.10
CA GLN A 209 5.45 -0.70 4.23
C GLN A 209 5.05 -0.85 2.77
N TYR A 210 5.27 0.21 2.01
CA TYR A 210 4.90 0.31 0.60
C TYR A 210 6.12 0.74 -0.21
N TRP A 211 6.34 0.07 -1.34
CA TRP A 211 7.25 0.57 -2.39
C TRP A 211 6.39 1.10 -3.52
N ILE A 212 6.66 2.35 -3.90
CA ILE A 212 5.93 3.04 -4.95
C ILE A 212 6.94 3.47 -6.01
N ALA A 213 6.69 3.07 -7.26
CA ALA A 213 7.49 3.51 -8.39
C ALA A 213 7.30 5.00 -8.65
N LEU A 214 8.38 5.69 -8.99
CA LEU A 214 8.34 7.06 -9.46
C LEU A 214 8.10 7.09 -10.97
N GLU A 215 7.58 8.24 -11.43
CA GLU A 215 7.47 8.53 -12.85
C GLU A 215 8.84 8.80 -13.48
N ILE A 216 9.02 8.41 -14.73
CA ILE A 216 10.27 8.62 -15.51
C ILE A 216 10.65 10.09 -15.71
N THR A 217 9.71 11.01 -15.43
CA THR A 217 9.94 12.46 -15.45
C THR A 217 10.67 12.98 -14.22
N SER A 218 10.90 12.11 -13.22
CA SER A 218 11.63 12.46 -12.01
C SER A 218 13.08 12.80 -12.31
N LYS A 219 13.62 13.79 -11.59
CA LYS A 219 14.98 14.31 -11.78
C LYS A 219 15.71 14.37 -10.44
N TYR A 220 16.99 14.09 -10.48
CA TYR A 220 17.93 14.27 -9.39
C TYR A 220 19.24 14.86 -9.94
N GLU A 221 19.70 15.96 -9.32
CA GLU A 221 20.96 16.60 -9.71
C GLU A 221 22.04 16.20 -8.70
N TRP A 222 23.14 15.62 -9.20
CA TRP A 222 24.32 15.19 -8.41
C TRP A 222 25.14 16.38 -7.96
#